data_eb0a42bd25080c1a5e3037e41ecc8b92
#
_entry.id   eb0a42bd25080c1a5e3037e41ecc8b92
#
_cell.length_a   1.000
_cell.length_b   1.000
_cell.length_c   1.000
_cell.angle_alpha   90.00
_cell.angle_beta   90.00
_cell.angle_gamma   90.00
#
_symmetry.space_group_name_H-M   'P 1'
#
loop_
_entity.id
_entity.type
_entity.pdbx_description
1 polymer ?
#
loop_
_entity_poly.entity_id
_entity_poly.type
_entity_poly.pdbx_seq_one_letter_code
_entity_poly.pdbx_strand_id
1 'polypeptide(L)'
;MKHFKTYLAAMALALSGCQSATDSCGTTELWYAQPAKVWMESLPIGNGRLGAMTYGGIEEEKLALNESTMWSGQYNENQNKPFGREKMNQLRKLFFEGKLSEGNRIAGDNLHGNQTSFGTHLPIGDLKMQFIYPEG
;
A
#
# COMPACT_ATOMS: atom_id res chain seq x y z
N MET A 1 52.16 -44.15 -3.14
CA MET A 1 50.94 -44.17 -2.32
C MET A 1 50.67 -42.87 -1.50
N LYS A 2 51.62 -42.01 -1.21
CA LYS A 2 51.40 -40.75 -0.48
C LYS A 2 50.68 -39.66 -1.30
N HIS A 3 50.91 -39.60 -2.59
CA HIS A 3 50.30 -38.57 -3.46
C HIS A 3 48.84 -38.87 -3.86
N PHE A 4 48.45 -40.15 -3.86
CA PHE A 4 47.05 -40.53 -4.20
C PHE A 4 46.05 -40.06 -3.11
N LYS A 5 46.43 -40.09 -1.84
CA LYS A 5 45.62 -39.61 -0.74
C LYS A 5 45.43 -38.09 -0.74
N THR A 6 46.42 -37.34 -1.24
CA THR A 6 46.37 -35.88 -1.32
C THR A 6 45.43 -35.41 -2.43
N TYR A 7 45.38 -36.10 -3.56
CA TYR A 7 44.45 -35.81 -4.65
C TYR A 7 43.00 -36.17 -4.33
N LEU A 8 42.79 -37.22 -3.52
CA LEU A 8 41.45 -37.62 -3.06
C LEU A 8 40.86 -36.59 -2.09
N ALA A 9 41.70 -36.02 -1.21
CA ALA A 9 41.29 -34.96 -0.28
C ALA A 9 40.99 -33.64 -1.00
N ALA A 10 41.77 -33.29 -2.02
CA ALA A 10 41.56 -32.11 -2.83
C ALA A 10 40.26 -32.20 -3.69
N MET A 11 39.93 -33.42 -4.17
CA MET A 11 38.72 -33.65 -4.95
C MET A 11 37.45 -33.66 -4.07
N ALA A 12 37.56 -34.03 -2.79
CA ALA A 12 36.43 -33.96 -1.85
C ALA A 12 36.10 -32.51 -1.43
N LEU A 13 37.10 -31.61 -1.39
CA LEU A 13 36.88 -30.19 -1.13
C LEU A 13 36.27 -29.43 -2.30
N ALA A 14 36.45 -29.90 -3.54
CA ALA A 14 35.87 -29.27 -4.72
C ALA A 14 34.37 -29.58 -4.94
N LEU A 15 33.83 -30.61 -4.27
CA LEU A 15 32.42 -31.00 -4.36
C LEU A 15 31.51 -30.30 -3.35
N SER A 16 32.06 -29.56 -2.39
CA SER A 16 31.28 -28.80 -1.38
C SER A 16 30.91 -27.38 -1.80
N GLY A 17 31.18 -26.99 -3.06
CA GLY A 17 30.98 -25.64 -3.57
C GLY A 17 29.68 -25.33 -4.29
N CYS A 18 28.75 -26.28 -4.39
CA CYS A 18 27.40 -26.02 -4.95
C CYS A 18 26.33 -26.24 -3.88
N GLN A 19 26.37 -25.43 -2.82
CA GLN A 19 25.12 -25.10 -2.15
C GLN A 19 24.41 -24.09 -3.07
N SER A 20 23.42 -24.59 -3.82
CA SER A 20 22.42 -23.75 -4.40
C SER A 20 21.89 -22.86 -3.26
N ALA A 21 22.20 -21.57 -3.29
CA ALA A 21 21.40 -20.61 -2.59
C ALA A 21 20.00 -20.83 -3.19
N THR A 22 19.16 -21.58 -2.49
CA THR A 22 17.73 -21.41 -2.64
C THR A 22 17.51 -19.97 -2.27
N ASP A 23 17.44 -19.07 -3.28
CA ASP A 23 16.75 -17.80 -3.14
C ASP A 23 15.40 -18.19 -2.53
N SER A 24 15.29 -18.02 -1.22
CA SER A 24 14.01 -17.94 -0.59
C SER A 24 13.40 -16.66 -1.17
N CYS A 25 12.72 -16.81 -2.31
CA CYS A 25 11.73 -15.87 -2.76
C CYS A 25 10.91 -15.57 -1.53
N GLY A 26 11.10 -14.36 -0.97
CA GLY A 26 10.55 -14.00 0.32
C GLY A 26 9.08 -14.43 0.32
N THR A 27 8.66 -15.10 1.36
CA THR A 27 7.29 -15.59 1.47
C THR A 27 6.37 -14.39 1.24
N THR A 28 5.54 -14.48 0.20
CA THR A 28 4.48 -13.49 -0.07
C THR A 28 3.31 -13.67 0.90
N GLU A 29 3.59 -14.27 2.05
CA GLU A 29 2.64 -14.59 3.09
C GLU A 29 2.67 -13.53 4.18
N LEU A 30 1.50 -13.01 4.51
CA LEU A 30 1.28 -12.16 5.68
C LEU A 30 0.65 -13.02 6.77
N TRP A 31 1.35 -13.16 7.88
CA TRP A 31 0.90 -13.99 8.98
C TRP A 31 0.60 -13.15 10.23
N TYR A 32 -0.54 -13.43 10.87
CA TYR A 32 -0.98 -12.77 12.10
C TYR A 32 -1.45 -13.79 13.12
N ALA A 33 -1.07 -13.59 14.38
CA ALA A 33 -1.39 -14.52 15.46
C ALA A 33 -2.87 -14.48 15.90
N GLN A 34 -3.58 -13.42 15.56
CA GLN A 34 -4.99 -13.23 15.96
C GLN A 34 -5.71 -12.34 14.94
N PRO A 35 -7.04 -12.47 14.83
CA PRO A 35 -7.86 -11.57 14.02
C PRO A 35 -7.74 -10.11 14.44
N ALA A 36 -7.93 -9.20 13.48
CA ALA A 36 -7.99 -7.77 13.74
C ALA A 36 -9.20 -7.39 14.59
N LYS A 37 -9.02 -6.50 15.55
CA LYS A 37 -10.11 -5.96 16.39
C LYS A 37 -10.60 -4.62 15.92
N VAL A 38 -9.72 -3.84 15.30
CA VAL A 38 -10.00 -2.51 14.78
C VAL A 38 -9.61 -2.40 13.32
N TRP A 39 -10.17 -1.41 12.62
CA TRP A 39 -9.95 -1.22 11.19
C TRP A 39 -8.45 -1.08 10.83
N MET A 40 -7.67 -0.42 11.66
CA MET A 40 -6.23 -0.20 11.43
C MET A 40 -5.38 -1.47 11.50
N GLU A 41 -5.88 -2.54 12.07
CA GLU A 41 -5.20 -3.84 12.16
C GLU A 41 -5.59 -4.79 11.01
N SER A 42 -6.68 -4.46 10.30
CA SER A 42 -7.20 -5.29 9.22
C SER A 42 -6.36 -5.17 7.95
N LEU A 43 -6.43 -6.17 7.07
CA LEU A 43 -5.62 -6.26 5.87
C LEU A 43 -6.39 -5.78 4.64
N PRO A 44 -5.80 -4.91 3.81
CA PRO A 44 -6.41 -4.46 2.58
C PRO A 44 -6.34 -5.53 1.49
N ILE A 45 -7.47 -5.76 0.82
CA ILE A 45 -7.55 -6.52 -0.42
C ILE A 45 -8.29 -5.70 -1.47
N GLY A 46 -8.00 -5.91 -2.75
CA GLY A 46 -8.71 -5.17 -3.80
C GLY A 46 -8.14 -5.38 -5.19
N ASN A 47 -8.85 -4.84 -6.17
CA ASN A 47 -8.52 -4.94 -7.60
C ASN A 47 -8.40 -3.57 -8.29
N GLY A 48 -8.27 -2.49 -7.52
CA GLY A 48 -8.21 -1.11 -8.01
C GLY A 48 -9.57 -0.42 -8.12
N ARG A 49 -10.68 -1.15 -8.22
CA ARG A 49 -12.03 -0.62 -8.22
C ARG A 49 -12.77 -0.94 -6.93
N LEU A 50 -12.85 -2.20 -6.59
CA LEU A 50 -13.39 -2.69 -5.32
C LEU A 50 -12.25 -2.94 -4.36
N GLY A 51 -12.46 -2.59 -3.11
CA GLY A 51 -11.56 -2.86 -2.02
C GLY A 51 -12.30 -3.35 -0.79
N ALA A 52 -11.59 -4.07 0.06
CA ALA A 52 -12.08 -4.45 1.37
C ALA A 52 -10.94 -4.45 2.38
N MET A 53 -11.30 -4.23 3.64
CA MET A 53 -10.43 -4.49 4.78
C MET A 53 -10.94 -5.76 5.44
N THR A 54 -10.10 -6.82 5.46
CA THR A 54 -10.44 -8.12 6.03
C THR A 54 -9.94 -8.19 7.47
N TYR A 55 -10.76 -8.72 8.36
CA TYR A 55 -10.44 -8.82 9.79
C TYR A 55 -9.86 -10.19 10.19
N GLY A 56 -10.01 -11.21 9.33
CA GLY A 56 -9.42 -12.54 9.56
C GLY A 56 -10.15 -13.36 10.62
N GLY A 57 -11.44 -13.18 10.77
CA GLY A 57 -12.26 -13.95 11.71
C GLY A 57 -12.50 -15.38 11.22
N ILE A 58 -12.54 -16.34 12.17
CA ILE A 58 -12.72 -17.76 11.85
C ILE A 58 -14.21 -18.16 11.88
N GLU A 59 -14.92 -17.79 12.92
CA GLU A 59 -16.36 -18.06 13.05
C GLU A 59 -17.20 -16.96 12.42
N GLU A 60 -16.79 -15.72 12.59
CA GLU A 60 -17.39 -14.54 11.97
C GLU A 60 -16.31 -13.73 11.29
N GLU A 61 -16.38 -13.59 9.96
CA GLU A 61 -15.51 -12.68 9.19
C GLU A 61 -16.25 -11.39 8.90
N LYS A 62 -15.53 -10.29 8.99
CA LYS A 62 -16.00 -8.96 8.63
C LYS A 62 -15.14 -8.41 7.49
N LEU A 63 -15.80 -7.96 6.42
CA LEU A 63 -15.16 -7.21 5.34
C LEU A 63 -15.73 -5.79 5.32
N ALA A 64 -14.92 -4.79 5.61
CA ALA A 64 -15.31 -3.39 5.43
C ALA A 64 -15.09 -3.02 3.95
N LEU A 65 -16.18 -2.86 3.21
CA LEU A 65 -16.19 -2.74 1.76
C LEU A 65 -16.06 -1.30 1.29
N ASN A 66 -15.36 -1.13 0.18
CA ASN A 66 -15.16 0.14 -0.47
C ASN A 66 -15.21 0.02 -2.00
N GLU A 67 -15.60 1.08 -2.68
CA GLU A 67 -15.60 1.17 -4.13
C GLU A 67 -15.15 2.58 -4.56
N SER A 68 -14.27 2.65 -5.58
CA SER A 68 -13.54 3.87 -5.94
C SER A 68 -14.42 5.04 -6.42
N THR A 69 -15.64 4.78 -6.85
CA THR A 69 -16.57 5.81 -7.36
C THR A 69 -17.61 6.26 -6.32
N MET A 70 -17.62 5.67 -5.13
CA MET A 70 -18.55 6.05 -4.05
C MET A 70 -18.14 7.37 -3.39
N TRP A 71 -18.66 8.46 -3.91
CA TRP A 71 -18.41 9.83 -3.42
C TRP A 71 -19.72 10.55 -3.14
N SER A 72 -19.75 11.39 -2.09
CA SER A 72 -20.91 12.20 -1.73
C SER A 72 -21.07 13.44 -2.62
N GLY A 73 -20.02 13.84 -3.32
CA GLY A 73 -20.01 15.03 -4.18
C GLY A 73 -20.26 14.71 -5.64
N GLN A 74 -20.53 15.75 -6.40
CA GLN A 74 -20.66 15.67 -7.87
C GLN A 74 -19.44 16.29 -8.54
N TYR A 75 -19.15 15.83 -9.76
CA TYR A 75 -18.12 16.45 -10.59
C TYR A 75 -18.49 17.91 -10.87
N ASN A 76 -17.54 18.81 -10.65
CA ASN A 76 -17.69 20.23 -10.91
C ASN A 76 -16.53 20.72 -11.78
N GLU A 77 -16.82 21.11 -13.01
CA GLU A 77 -15.82 21.60 -13.98
C GLU A 77 -15.09 22.87 -13.50
N ASN A 78 -15.72 23.64 -12.63
CA ASN A 78 -15.17 24.89 -12.09
C ASN A 78 -14.36 24.71 -10.79
N GLN A 79 -14.00 23.49 -10.42
CA GLN A 79 -13.23 23.25 -9.20
C GLN A 79 -11.79 23.72 -9.28
N ASN A 80 -11.21 23.78 -10.47
CA ASN A 80 -9.81 24.13 -10.64
C ASN A 80 -9.61 25.64 -10.64
N LYS A 81 -8.72 26.14 -9.79
CA LYS A 81 -8.23 27.50 -9.85
C LYS A 81 -7.24 27.65 -11.01
N PRO A 82 -7.27 28.74 -11.77
CA PRO A 82 -6.29 28.98 -12.82
C PRO A 82 -4.91 29.26 -12.21
N PHE A 83 -4.02 28.29 -12.30
CA PHE A 83 -2.64 28.41 -11.84
C PHE A 83 -1.69 27.98 -12.96
N GLY A 84 -1.32 28.94 -13.83
CA GLY A 84 -0.54 28.68 -15.01
C GLY A 84 0.94 28.36 -14.74
N ARG A 85 1.65 27.95 -15.80
CA ARG A 85 3.08 27.58 -15.76
C ARG A 85 3.94 28.68 -15.14
N GLU A 86 3.65 29.94 -15.42
CA GLU A 86 4.43 31.07 -14.94
C GLU A 86 4.38 31.18 -13.41
N LYS A 87 3.18 31.12 -12.84
CA LYS A 87 2.99 31.13 -11.38
C LYS A 87 3.65 29.90 -10.72
N MET A 88 3.58 28.74 -11.36
CA MET A 88 4.28 27.54 -10.89
C MET A 88 5.80 27.73 -10.86
N ASN A 89 6.37 28.38 -11.88
CA ASN A 89 7.82 28.67 -11.89
C ASN A 89 8.22 29.68 -10.81
N GLN A 90 7.38 30.69 -10.56
CA GLN A 90 7.60 31.62 -9.44
C GLN A 90 7.55 30.89 -8.10
N LEU A 91 6.60 30.00 -7.92
CA LEU A 91 6.48 29.17 -6.70
C LEU A 91 7.74 28.30 -6.49
N ARG A 92 8.21 27.61 -7.53
CA ARG A 92 9.45 26.83 -7.49
C ARG A 92 10.65 27.68 -7.10
N LYS A 93 10.76 28.89 -7.67
CA LYS A 93 11.84 29.83 -7.36
C LYS A 93 11.86 30.19 -5.88
N LEU A 94 10.70 30.47 -5.28
CA LEU A 94 10.61 30.76 -3.85
C LEU A 94 11.13 29.61 -2.98
N PHE A 95 10.78 28.37 -3.32
CA PHE A 95 11.28 27.20 -2.59
C PHE A 95 12.80 27.01 -2.76
N PHE A 96 13.33 27.21 -3.96
CA PHE A 96 14.80 27.14 -4.20
C PHE A 96 15.57 28.26 -3.50
N GLU A 97 14.96 29.43 -3.30
CA GLU A 97 15.51 30.55 -2.53
C GLU A 97 15.36 30.37 -1.02
N GLY A 98 14.77 29.27 -0.55
CA GLY A 98 14.53 29.02 0.86
C GLY A 98 13.38 29.83 1.50
N LYS A 99 12.59 30.53 0.70
CA LYS A 99 11.42 31.33 1.14
C LYS A 99 10.20 30.43 1.37
N LEU A 100 10.34 29.46 2.28
CA LEU A 100 9.35 28.39 2.48
C LEU A 100 7.99 28.89 2.92
N SER A 101 7.93 29.86 3.84
CA SER A 101 6.67 30.40 4.35
C SER A 101 5.86 31.10 3.26
N GLU A 102 6.52 31.90 2.42
CA GLU A 102 5.88 32.57 1.29
C GLU A 102 5.42 31.57 0.21
N GLY A 103 6.29 30.62 -0.12
CA GLY A 103 5.97 29.53 -1.05
C GLY A 103 4.77 28.72 -0.59
N ASN A 104 4.72 28.31 0.68
CA ASN A 104 3.61 27.55 1.24
C ASN A 104 2.30 28.37 1.23
N ARG A 105 2.33 29.65 1.51
CA ARG A 105 1.16 30.51 1.45
C ARG A 105 0.61 30.58 0.01
N ILE A 106 1.48 30.84 -0.98
CA ILE A 106 1.05 30.91 -2.39
C ILE A 106 0.54 29.53 -2.87
N ALA A 107 1.20 28.44 -2.48
CA ALA A 107 0.74 27.08 -2.78
C ALA A 107 -0.64 26.82 -2.18
N GLY A 108 -0.83 27.11 -0.89
CA GLY A 108 -2.08 26.94 -0.18
C GLY A 108 -3.22 27.74 -0.80
N ASP A 109 -2.96 28.96 -1.28
CA ASP A 109 -3.98 29.82 -1.85
C ASP A 109 -4.41 29.38 -3.27
N ASN A 110 -3.54 28.69 -4.01
CA ASN A 110 -3.70 28.52 -5.46
C ASN A 110 -3.68 27.07 -5.96
N LEU A 111 -3.03 26.12 -5.27
CA LEU A 111 -2.86 24.74 -5.75
C LEU A 111 -3.99 23.80 -5.34
N HIS A 112 -4.92 24.22 -4.53
CA HIS A 112 -6.14 23.46 -4.25
C HIS A 112 -7.31 23.97 -5.07
N GLY A 113 -8.30 23.13 -5.29
CA GLY A 113 -9.54 23.50 -5.96
C GLY A 113 -10.40 24.47 -5.12
N ASN A 114 -11.53 24.88 -5.67
CA ASN A 114 -12.53 25.66 -4.94
C ASN A 114 -13.16 24.80 -3.84
N GLN A 115 -13.08 25.26 -2.60
CA GLN A 115 -13.46 24.47 -1.41
C GLN A 115 -14.97 24.45 -1.12
N THR A 116 -15.81 24.88 -2.03
CA THR A 116 -17.25 25.05 -1.76
C THR A 116 -18.06 23.75 -1.77
N SER A 117 -17.52 22.67 -2.31
CA SER A 117 -18.19 21.35 -2.26
C SER A 117 -17.18 20.23 -2.54
N PHE A 118 -16.42 19.83 -1.54
CA PHE A 118 -15.68 18.58 -1.66
C PHE A 118 -16.62 17.40 -1.45
N GLY A 119 -16.62 16.46 -2.40
CA GLY A 119 -17.12 15.14 -2.13
C GLY A 119 -16.24 14.42 -1.11
N THR A 120 -16.87 13.64 -0.25
CA THR A 120 -16.19 12.72 0.65
C THR A 120 -16.32 11.32 0.09
N HIS A 121 -15.24 10.55 0.10
CA HIS A 121 -15.30 9.14 -0.23
C HIS A 121 -16.14 8.41 0.81
N LEU A 122 -17.11 7.60 0.36
CA LEU A 122 -18.05 6.91 1.22
C LEU A 122 -17.75 5.41 1.26
N PRO A 123 -17.78 4.76 2.42
CA PRO A 123 -17.75 3.31 2.49
C PRO A 123 -19.06 2.73 1.92
N ILE A 124 -18.99 1.55 1.31
CA ILE A 124 -20.18 0.82 0.88
C ILE A 124 -20.92 0.27 2.11
N GLY A 125 -20.17 -0.29 3.05
CA GLY A 125 -20.68 -0.92 4.26
C GLY A 125 -19.84 -2.11 4.70
N ASP A 126 -20.33 -2.84 5.68
CA ASP A 126 -19.69 -4.04 6.20
C ASP A 126 -20.43 -5.30 5.73
N LEU A 127 -19.69 -6.22 5.10
CA LEU A 127 -20.18 -7.58 4.85
C LEU A 127 -19.76 -8.45 6.03
N LYS A 128 -20.75 -9.04 6.71
CA LYS A 128 -20.50 -10.01 7.79
C LYS A 128 -20.84 -11.40 7.28
N MET A 129 -19.93 -12.34 7.48
CA MET A 129 -20.08 -13.73 7.10
C MET A 129 -19.94 -14.59 8.36
N GLN A 130 -20.92 -15.44 8.60
CA GLN A 130 -20.87 -16.42 9.68
C GLN A 130 -20.62 -17.80 9.09
N PHE A 131 -19.58 -18.47 9.55
CA PHE A 131 -19.21 -19.80 9.12
C PHE A 131 -19.78 -20.83 10.11
N ILE A 132 -20.54 -21.79 9.59
CA ILE A 132 -21.08 -22.89 10.36
C ILE A 132 -20.22 -24.11 10.04
N TYR A 133 -19.45 -24.56 10.99
CA TYR A 133 -18.64 -25.76 10.87
C TYR A 133 -19.44 -26.96 11.34
N PRO A 134 -19.42 -28.10 10.63
CA PRO A 134 -20.01 -29.33 11.15
C PRO A 134 -19.26 -29.73 12.42
N GLU A 135 -19.98 -30.16 13.42
CA GLU A 135 -19.40 -30.77 14.61
C GLU A 135 -18.59 -32.00 14.18
N GLY A 136 -17.29 -32.01 14.52
CA GLY A 136 -16.36 -33.09 14.20
C GLY A 136 -16.54 -34.33 15.06
#